data_bac210ce2644ebf57d0f64a5eac85a6b
#
_entry.id   bac210ce2644ebf57d0f64a5eac85a6b
#
_cell.length_a   1.000
_cell.length_b   1.000
_cell.length_c   1.000
_cell.angle_alpha   90.00
_cell.angle_beta   90.00
_cell.angle_gamma   90.00
#
_symmetry.space_group_name_H-M   'P 1'
#
loop_
_entity.id
_entity.type
_entity.pdbx_description
1 polymer ?
#
loop_
_entity_poly.entity_id
_entity_poly.type
_entity_poly.pdbx_seq_one_letter_code
_entity_poly.pdbx_strand_id
1 'polypeptide(L)'
;MPLTTGEQPAGTTSPQPGHGSSSGGPTGERPAPPLPPLVVWDFDWSLINENSDTFVVEQLDPSGRIMATLEKQSMSGMPWTECMDWVAGQLHTAGHDAKAFAAALARVPVLSGALSAVALAREHGAELRILSDANDLYIRWILTHLGLAEAFTTVETNGAIVEPTGRLRITPHQPPATPHGCARCPPNLCKGAVLSDWLGEGVVATGSPRRCIYVGDGGGDFCPAMRLSQDDTLLARRAPHDGLLRKVRASGRARARVVEWSERDDGASLLAGFSEHFAPSAQGTTHVE
;
A
#
# COMPACT_ATOMS: atom_id res chain seq x y z
N MET A 1 25.96 27.38 -61.42
CA MET A 1 27.18 27.28 -62.25
C MET A 1 28.29 28.12 -61.63
N PRO A 2 29.59 27.74 -61.74
CA PRO A 2 30.21 26.46 -62.12
C PRO A 2 30.99 25.84 -60.91
N LEU A 3 31.20 24.53 -60.78
CA LEU A 3 32.24 23.60 -61.28
C LEU A 3 33.68 24.01 -61.06
N THR A 4 34.41 23.22 -60.26
CA THR A 4 35.80 22.70 -60.49
C THR A 4 36.10 21.67 -59.40
N THR A 5 36.20 20.37 -59.62
CA THR A 5 37.28 19.49 -60.17
C THR A 5 38.65 19.63 -59.47
N GLY A 6 39.13 18.49 -59.00
CA GLY A 6 40.57 18.25 -58.76
C GLY A 6 40.81 17.36 -57.57
N GLU A 7 40.99 16.12 -57.77
CA GLU A 7 42.18 15.24 -57.87
C GLU A 7 42.58 14.54 -56.58
N GLN A 8 42.56 13.19 -56.66
CA GLN A 8 43.31 12.29 -55.78
C GLN A 8 44.83 12.30 -56.14
N PRO A 9 45.66 11.93 -55.20
CA PRO A 9 46.52 10.75 -55.50
C PRO A 9 46.65 9.73 -54.31
N ALA A 10 46.80 8.58 -54.77
CA ALA A 10 47.33 7.27 -54.43
C ALA A 10 48.17 7.06 -53.15
N GLY A 11 47.80 6.04 -52.44
CA GLY A 11 48.58 4.87 -52.09
C GLY A 11 49.62 4.99 -50.98
N THR A 12 49.31 4.31 -49.84
CA THR A 12 50.36 3.59 -49.10
C THR A 12 49.76 2.42 -48.31
N THR A 13 50.48 1.32 -48.44
CA THR A 13 50.22 -0.03 -47.91
C THR A 13 50.05 -0.14 -46.39
N SER A 14 49.20 -1.03 -46.00
CA SER A 14 48.95 -1.53 -44.62
C SER A 14 50.15 -2.27 -44.02
N PRO A 15 50.15 -2.41 -42.67
CA PRO A 15 50.37 -3.70 -42.08
C PRO A 15 49.17 -4.12 -41.22
N GLN A 16 48.77 -5.37 -41.34
CA GLN A 16 47.79 -6.03 -40.47
C GLN A 16 48.37 -6.20 -39.06
N PRO A 17 47.59 -5.96 -38.00
CA PRO A 17 47.87 -6.49 -36.68
C PRO A 17 47.12 -7.79 -36.46
N GLY A 18 47.81 -8.68 -35.78
CA GLY A 18 47.48 -10.05 -35.52
C GLY A 18 46.17 -10.29 -34.74
N HIS A 19 45.63 -11.45 -35.04
CA HIS A 19 44.56 -12.08 -34.25
C HIS A 19 45.02 -12.32 -32.81
N GLY A 20 44.61 -11.46 -31.88
CA GLY A 20 44.58 -11.73 -30.45
C GLY A 20 43.19 -12.24 -30.08
N SER A 21 43.03 -13.53 -30.00
CA SER A 21 41.83 -14.16 -29.42
C SER A 21 41.80 -13.88 -27.91
N SER A 22 41.16 -12.79 -27.48
CA SER A 22 40.76 -12.64 -26.09
C SER A 22 39.42 -13.32 -25.91
N SER A 23 39.44 -14.57 -25.41
CA SER A 23 38.31 -15.25 -24.84
C SER A 23 37.89 -14.51 -23.55
N GLY A 24 37.14 -13.43 -23.67
CA GLY A 24 36.38 -12.85 -22.58
C GLY A 24 35.22 -13.77 -22.28
N GLY A 25 35.41 -14.66 -21.32
CA GLY A 25 34.28 -15.39 -20.72
C GLY A 25 33.25 -14.40 -20.19
N PRO A 26 31.95 -14.78 -20.14
CA PRO A 26 30.93 -13.90 -19.58
C PRO A 26 31.31 -13.58 -18.13
N THR A 27 31.58 -12.31 -17.88
CA THR A 27 31.69 -11.80 -16.51
C THR A 27 30.33 -12.06 -15.86
N GLY A 28 30.26 -13.12 -15.06
CA GLY A 28 29.06 -13.45 -14.28
C GLY A 28 28.74 -12.28 -13.39
N GLU A 29 27.83 -11.41 -13.84
CA GLU A 29 27.22 -10.40 -13.01
C GLU A 29 26.59 -11.13 -11.83
N ARG A 30 27.06 -10.86 -10.62
CA ARG A 30 26.44 -11.39 -9.41
C ARG A 30 24.97 -10.95 -9.44
N PRO A 31 24.02 -11.87 -9.23
CA PRO A 31 22.61 -11.48 -9.14
C PRO A 31 22.45 -10.38 -8.09
N ALA A 32 21.64 -9.38 -8.39
CA ALA A 32 21.32 -8.32 -7.45
C ALA A 32 20.80 -8.93 -6.13
N PRO A 33 21.14 -8.33 -4.97
CA PRO A 33 20.64 -8.83 -3.71
C PRO A 33 19.09 -8.82 -3.71
N PRO A 34 18.44 -9.78 -3.04
CA PRO A 34 16.98 -9.82 -2.97
C PRO A 34 16.45 -8.53 -2.33
N LEU A 35 15.30 -8.04 -2.84
CA LEU A 35 14.62 -6.91 -2.21
C LEU A 35 14.18 -7.27 -0.78
N PRO A 36 14.14 -6.28 0.12
CA PRO A 36 13.63 -6.51 1.48
C PRO A 36 12.19 -7.01 1.45
N PRO A 37 11.74 -7.76 2.47
CA PRO A 37 10.33 -8.15 2.58
C PRO A 37 9.41 -6.93 2.47
N LEU A 38 8.25 -7.10 1.86
CA LEU A 38 7.23 -6.06 1.73
C LEU A 38 6.16 -6.24 2.80
N VAL A 39 5.85 -5.18 3.52
CA VAL A 39 4.71 -5.16 4.44
C VAL A 39 3.71 -4.12 3.95
N VAL A 40 2.53 -4.56 3.59
CA VAL A 40 1.44 -3.70 3.12
C VAL A 40 0.34 -3.64 4.16
N TRP A 41 0.03 -2.44 4.61
CA TRP A 41 -1.03 -2.17 5.55
C TRP A 41 -2.24 -1.53 4.84
N ASP A 42 -3.41 -2.08 5.07
CA ASP A 42 -4.60 -1.25 5.04
C ASP A 42 -4.57 -0.29 6.23
N PHE A 43 -5.35 0.79 6.18
CA PHE A 43 -5.24 1.84 7.19
C PHE A 43 -6.34 1.75 8.24
N ASP A 44 -7.58 1.99 7.83
CA ASP A 44 -8.75 1.99 8.71
C ASP A 44 -9.04 0.57 9.22
N TRP A 45 -9.30 0.42 10.52
CA TRP A 45 -9.50 -0.86 11.17
C TRP A 45 -8.34 -1.86 11.03
N SER A 46 -7.20 -1.41 10.51
CA SER A 46 -6.00 -2.23 10.29
C SER A 46 -4.78 -1.65 10.99
N LEU A 47 -4.21 -0.52 10.51
CA LEU A 47 -3.13 0.17 11.22
C LEU A 47 -3.66 0.98 12.39
N ILE A 48 -4.76 1.68 12.21
CA ILE A 48 -5.53 2.34 13.27
C ILE A 48 -6.73 1.48 13.66
N ASN A 49 -7.24 1.67 14.89
CA ASN A 49 -8.37 0.90 15.41
C ASN A 49 -9.69 1.66 15.29
N GLU A 50 -9.89 2.33 14.15
CA GLU A 50 -11.08 3.10 13.84
C GLU A 50 -11.19 3.32 12.32
N ASN A 51 -12.32 3.84 11.85
CA ASN A 51 -12.48 4.36 10.49
C ASN A 51 -12.24 5.88 10.51
N SER A 52 -11.15 6.35 9.90
CA SER A 52 -10.75 7.75 9.93
C SER A 52 -11.80 8.69 9.30
N ASP A 53 -12.51 8.22 8.27
CA ASP A 53 -13.52 8.97 7.55
C ASP A 53 -14.76 9.29 8.42
N THR A 54 -15.28 8.28 9.14
CA THR A 54 -16.44 8.46 10.02
C THR A 54 -16.04 9.05 11.36
N PHE A 55 -14.88 8.69 11.89
CA PHE A 55 -14.36 9.22 13.15
C PHE A 55 -14.25 10.75 13.13
N VAL A 56 -13.69 11.34 12.07
CA VAL A 56 -13.57 12.79 11.99
C VAL A 56 -14.93 13.49 12.00
N VAL A 57 -15.94 12.90 11.38
CA VAL A 57 -17.33 13.41 11.39
C VAL A 57 -17.89 13.40 12.80
N GLU A 58 -17.77 12.27 13.51
CA GLU A 58 -18.24 12.11 14.89
C GLU A 58 -17.58 13.11 15.85
N GLN A 59 -16.29 13.40 15.64
CA GLN A 59 -15.56 14.35 16.45
C GLN A 59 -15.92 15.82 16.17
N LEU A 60 -16.28 16.18 14.94
CA LEU A 60 -16.50 17.56 14.52
C LEU A 60 -17.98 17.93 14.37
N ASP A 61 -18.88 16.94 14.24
CA ASP A 61 -20.34 17.16 14.23
C ASP A 61 -21.03 16.36 15.35
N PRO A 62 -20.98 16.85 16.60
CA PRO A 62 -21.67 16.19 17.72
C PRO A 62 -23.19 16.17 17.56
N SER A 63 -23.76 16.91 16.59
CA SER A 63 -25.20 16.87 16.32
C SER A 63 -25.63 15.59 15.56
N GLY A 64 -24.68 14.89 14.92
CA GLY A 64 -24.92 13.69 14.12
C GLY A 64 -25.64 13.95 12.79
N ARG A 65 -25.89 15.21 12.40
CA ARG A 65 -26.64 15.55 11.18
C ARG A 65 -25.87 15.20 9.91
N ILE A 66 -24.57 15.47 9.92
CA ILE A 66 -23.70 15.17 8.77
C ILE A 66 -23.63 13.64 8.61
N MET A 67 -23.42 12.90 9.71
CA MET A 67 -23.38 11.44 9.69
C MET A 67 -24.69 10.83 9.16
N ALA A 68 -25.84 11.27 9.66
CA ALA A 68 -27.13 10.78 9.19
C ALA A 68 -27.39 11.07 7.69
N THR A 69 -26.81 12.15 7.15
CA THR A 69 -26.91 12.48 5.73
C THR A 69 -25.94 11.64 4.91
N LEU A 70 -24.70 11.46 5.40
CA LEU A 70 -23.69 10.57 4.80
C LEU A 70 -24.23 9.15 4.60
N GLU A 71 -24.86 8.57 5.63
CA GLU A 71 -25.47 7.24 5.54
C GLU A 71 -26.52 7.16 4.42
N LYS A 72 -27.40 8.16 4.32
CA LYS A 72 -28.41 8.23 3.25
C LYS A 72 -27.81 8.34 1.86
N GLN A 73 -26.76 9.15 1.69
CA GLN A 73 -26.05 9.31 0.41
C GLN A 73 -25.35 8.02 0.00
N SER A 74 -24.64 7.39 0.92
CA SER A 74 -24.00 6.10 0.68
C SER A 74 -25.03 5.02 0.30
N MET A 75 -26.13 4.94 1.01
CA MET A 75 -27.25 4.00 0.69
C MET A 75 -27.91 4.30 -0.67
N SER A 76 -27.88 5.56 -1.15
CA SER A 76 -28.39 5.93 -2.47
C SER A 76 -27.44 5.57 -3.62
N GLY A 77 -26.26 5.03 -3.32
CA GLY A 77 -25.27 4.59 -4.29
C GLY A 77 -24.25 5.68 -4.68
N MET A 78 -24.17 6.79 -3.94
CA MET A 78 -23.10 7.77 -4.13
C MET A 78 -21.74 7.11 -3.83
N PRO A 79 -20.73 7.26 -4.70
CA PRO A 79 -19.39 6.74 -4.42
C PRO A 79 -18.83 7.28 -3.12
N TRP A 80 -18.17 6.41 -2.32
CA TRP A 80 -17.70 6.78 -0.98
C TRP A 80 -16.78 8.01 -0.98
N THR A 81 -15.87 8.11 -1.95
CA THR A 81 -14.98 9.27 -2.09
C THR A 81 -15.74 10.57 -2.33
N GLU A 82 -16.83 10.53 -3.10
CA GLU A 82 -17.71 11.70 -3.31
C GLU A 82 -18.47 12.04 -2.03
N CYS A 83 -18.93 11.04 -1.28
CA CYS A 83 -19.52 11.25 0.04
C CYS A 83 -18.55 11.97 0.98
N MET A 84 -17.28 11.56 1.00
CA MET A 84 -16.27 12.15 1.87
C MET A 84 -15.86 13.56 1.43
N ASP A 85 -15.82 13.86 0.13
CA ASP A 85 -15.64 15.25 -0.34
C ASP A 85 -16.81 16.14 0.06
N TRP A 86 -18.04 15.62 -0.03
CA TRP A 86 -19.24 16.33 0.46
C TRP A 86 -19.16 16.57 1.97
N VAL A 87 -18.79 15.57 2.78
CA VAL A 87 -18.59 15.68 4.23
C VAL A 87 -17.59 16.78 4.56
N ALA A 88 -16.43 16.77 3.91
CA ALA A 88 -15.40 17.80 4.11
C ALA A 88 -15.94 19.22 3.82
N GLY A 89 -16.79 19.36 2.79
CA GLY A 89 -17.48 20.61 2.48
C GLY A 89 -18.48 21.05 3.56
N GLN A 90 -19.23 20.10 4.13
CA GLN A 90 -20.20 20.41 5.22
C GLN A 90 -19.47 20.84 6.50
N LEU A 91 -18.41 20.13 6.87
CA LEU A 91 -17.60 20.47 8.04
C LEU A 91 -16.92 21.84 7.85
N HIS A 92 -16.43 22.15 6.65
CA HIS A 92 -15.89 23.48 6.35
C HIS A 92 -16.95 24.56 6.49
N THR A 93 -18.17 24.33 5.97
CA THR A 93 -19.30 25.27 6.13
C THR A 93 -19.68 25.48 7.59
N ALA A 94 -19.50 24.47 8.44
CA ALA A 94 -19.68 24.55 9.89
C ALA A 94 -18.53 25.29 10.61
N GLY A 95 -17.48 25.71 9.88
CA GLY A 95 -16.36 26.50 10.41
C GLY A 95 -15.12 25.68 10.78
N HIS A 96 -15.06 24.40 10.40
CA HIS A 96 -13.90 23.55 10.65
C HIS A 96 -12.87 23.67 9.52
N ASP A 97 -11.67 24.09 9.85
CA ASP A 97 -10.51 24.17 8.97
C ASP A 97 -9.64 22.89 9.04
N ALA A 98 -8.59 22.82 8.23
CA ALA A 98 -7.64 21.70 8.21
C ALA A 98 -7.03 21.41 9.58
N LYS A 99 -6.84 22.41 10.44
CA LYS A 99 -6.29 22.23 11.80
C LYS A 99 -7.29 21.50 12.69
N ALA A 100 -8.59 21.83 12.56
CA ALA A 100 -9.65 21.11 13.30
C ALA A 100 -9.70 19.64 12.91
N PHE A 101 -9.59 19.32 11.61
CA PHE A 101 -9.50 17.92 11.12
C PHE A 101 -8.29 17.21 11.71
N ALA A 102 -7.09 17.80 11.60
CA ALA A 102 -5.87 17.20 12.12
C ALA A 102 -5.94 16.96 13.64
N ALA A 103 -6.49 17.93 14.41
CA ALA A 103 -6.68 17.79 15.85
C ALA A 103 -7.72 16.71 16.23
N ALA A 104 -8.76 16.54 15.42
CA ALA A 104 -9.72 15.46 15.59
C ALA A 104 -9.06 14.09 15.36
N LEU A 105 -8.36 13.95 14.24
CA LEU A 105 -7.70 12.70 13.82
C LEU A 105 -6.52 12.30 14.72
N ALA A 106 -5.90 13.26 15.43
CA ALA A 106 -4.89 12.96 16.44
C ALA A 106 -5.42 12.14 17.64
N ARG A 107 -6.73 12.00 17.78
CA ARG A 107 -7.37 11.20 18.85
C ARG A 107 -7.78 9.81 18.41
N VAL A 108 -7.49 9.43 17.16
CA VAL A 108 -7.86 8.11 16.65
C VAL A 108 -7.20 7.02 17.48
N PRO A 109 -7.95 5.99 17.91
CA PRO A 109 -7.38 4.89 18.68
C PRO A 109 -6.46 4.01 17.82
N VAL A 110 -5.38 3.52 18.44
CA VAL A 110 -4.41 2.60 17.82
C VAL A 110 -4.10 1.48 18.80
N LEU A 111 -3.98 0.25 18.31
CA LEU A 111 -3.59 -0.89 19.14
C LEU A 111 -2.07 -0.90 19.37
N SER A 112 -1.64 -1.23 20.59
CA SER A 112 -0.21 -1.31 20.91
C SER A 112 0.50 -2.39 20.09
N GLY A 113 -0.20 -3.49 19.80
CA GLY A 113 0.31 -4.57 18.92
C GLY A 113 0.55 -4.12 17.47
N ALA A 114 -0.24 -3.18 16.95
CA ALA A 114 -0.02 -2.62 15.61
C ALA A 114 1.28 -1.77 15.57
N LEU A 115 1.47 -0.90 16.57
CA LEU A 115 2.70 -0.11 16.68
C LEU A 115 3.93 -1.00 16.84
N SER A 116 3.82 -2.05 17.66
CA SER A 116 4.90 -3.03 17.88
C SER A 116 5.20 -3.83 16.61
N ALA A 117 4.18 -4.18 15.81
CA ALA A 117 4.37 -4.88 14.54
C ALA A 117 5.06 -4.01 13.48
N VAL A 118 4.75 -2.70 13.44
CA VAL A 118 5.49 -1.73 12.60
C VAL A 118 6.96 -1.65 13.02
N ALA A 119 7.25 -1.57 14.33
CA ALA A 119 8.62 -1.54 14.85
C ALA A 119 9.37 -2.83 14.48
N LEU A 120 8.79 -4.00 14.73
CA LEU A 120 9.36 -5.30 14.40
C LEU A 120 9.66 -5.44 12.90
N ALA A 121 8.75 -5.02 12.03
CA ALA A 121 8.97 -5.07 10.58
C ALA A 121 10.18 -4.21 10.16
N ARG A 122 10.33 -3.02 10.76
CA ARG A 122 11.47 -2.13 10.52
C ARG A 122 12.78 -2.74 11.03
N GLU A 123 12.79 -3.37 12.19
CA GLU A 123 13.95 -4.08 12.74
C GLU A 123 14.43 -5.21 11.81
N HIS A 124 13.50 -5.87 11.13
CA HIS A 124 13.80 -6.87 10.10
C HIS A 124 14.12 -6.29 8.72
N GLY A 125 14.26 -4.96 8.60
CA GLY A 125 14.60 -4.30 7.35
C GLY A 125 13.49 -4.38 6.30
N ALA A 126 12.25 -4.66 6.68
CA ALA A 126 11.13 -4.71 5.74
C ALA A 126 10.79 -3.31 5.22
N GLU A 127 10.36 -3.24 3.98
CA GLU A 127 9.76 -2.04 3.42
C GLU A 127 8.26 -2.01 3.75
N LEU A 128 7.80 -0.91 4.36
CA LEU A 128 6.41 -0.74 4.75
C LEU A 128 5.71 0.21 3.78
N ARG A 129 4.55 -0.19 3.30
CA ARG A 129 3.67 0.61 2.43
C ARG A 129 2.23 0.61 2.97
N ILE A 130 1.50 1.69 2.75
CA ILE A 130 0.06 1.79 3.02
C ILE A 130 -0.72 1.71 1.71
N LEU A 131 -1.82 0.96 1.72
CA LEU A 131 -2.74 0.81 0.60
C LEU A 131 -4.18 0.89 1.12
N SER A 132 -4.81 2.06 1.02
CA SER A 132 -6.03 2.39 1.73
C SER A 132 -7.07 3.11 0.87
N ASP A 133 -8.35 2.91 1.20
CA ASP A 133 -9.48 3.68 0.65
C ASP A 133 -9.74 5.00 1.40
N ALA A 134 -8.97 5.33 2.45
CA ALA A 134 -8.98 6.64 3.13
C ALA A 134 -8.44 7.76 2.21
N ASN A 135 -7.82 8.79 2.75
CA ASN A 135 -7.18 9.82 1.93
C ASN A 135 -5.81 10.24 2.49
N ASP A 136 -4.97 10.82 1.64
CA ASP A 136 -3.57 11.09 1.95
C ASP A 136 -3.37 12.12 3.07
N LEU A 137 -4.25 13.12 3.22
CA LEU A 137 -4.16 14.09 4.31
C LEU A 137 -4.47 13.47 5.66
N TYR A 138 -5.54 12.66 5.77
CA TYR A 138 -5.90 11.99 7.02
C TYR A 138 -4.80 11.04 7.46
N ILE A 139 -4.34 10.18 6.53
CA ILE A 139 -3.24 9.24 6.79
C ILE A 139 -1.99 10.00 7.25
N ARG A 140 -1.58 11.04 6.53
CA ARG A 140 -0.39 11.83 6.85
C ARG A 140 -0.47 12.49 8.23
N TRP A 141 -1.61 13.09 8.58
CA TRP A 141 -1.79 13.73 9.88
C TRP A 141 -1.73 12.71 11.03
N ILE A 142 -2.39 11.57 10.86
CA ILE A 142 -2.36 10.49 11.86
C ILE A 142 -0.95 9.93 12.00
N LEU A 143 -0.27 9.59 10.91
CA LEU A 143 1.10 9.08 10.95
C LEU A 143 2.08 10.08 11.59
N THR A 144 1.91 11.38 11.30
CA THR A 144 2.73 12.44 11.92
C THR A 144 2.50 12.49 13.42
N HIS A 145 1.24 12.43 13.88
CA HIS A 145 0.90 12.40 15.30
C HIS A 145 1.48 11.18 16.02
N LEU A 146 1.47 10.02 15.37
CA LEU A 146 2.01 8.76 15.90
C LEU A 146 3.53 8.67 15.82
N GLY A 147 4.23 9.62 15.19
CA GLY A 147 5.68 9.54 14.94
C GLY A 147 6.06 8.47 13.91
N LEU A 148 5.13 8.09 13.02
CA LEU A 148 5.30 7.05 12.01
C LEU A 148 5.45 7.60 10.58
N ALA A 149 5.53 8.90 10.38
CA ALA A 149 5.57 9.51 9.04
C ALA A 149 6.69 8.93 8.16
N GLU A 150 7.87 8.67 8.75
CA GLU A 150 9.04 8.12 8.05
C GLU A 150 9.10 6.57 8.07
N ALA A 151 8.09 5.92 8.63
CA ALA A 151 8.07 4.45 8.68
C ALA A 151 7.59 3.83 7.36
N PHE A 152 6.75 4.54 6.63
CA PHE A 152 6.13 4.08 5.39
C PHE A 152 6.75 4.75 4.18
N THR A 153 7.29 3.96 3.26
CA THR A 153 7.97 4.46 2.04
C THR A 153 6.99 4.93 0.97
N THR A 154 5.77 4.39 0.99
CA THR A 154 4.73 4.69 0.00
C THR A 154 3.36 4.63 0.66
N VAL A 155 2.52 5.59 0.32
CA VAL A 155 1.10 5.62 0.67
C VAL A 155 0.30 5.74 -0.61
N GLU A 156 -0.49 4.70 -0.93
CA GLU A 156 -1.36 4.69 -2.09
C GLU A 156 -2.81 4.74 -1.62
N THR A 157 -3.48 5.84 -1.92
CA THR A 157 -4.82 6.16 -1.38
C THR A 157 -5.50 7.25 -2.21
N ASN A 158 -6.73 7.63 -1.85
CA ASN A 158 -7.40 8.76 -2.47
C ASN A 158 -6.64 10.08 -2.22
N GLY A 159 -6.67 10.97 -3.20
CA GLY A 159 -6.04 12.29 -3.08
C GLY A 159 -6.83 13.22 -2.16
N ALA A 160 -6.11 14.08 -1.42
CA ALA A 160 -6.74 15.19 -0.73
C ALA A 160 -5.84 16.44 -0.74
N ILE A 161 -6.45 17.62 -0.85
CA ILE A 161 -5.77 18.90 -0.78
C ILE A 161 -6.53 19.88 0.12
N VAL A 162 -5.83 20.86 0.68
CA VAL A 162 -6.44 22.02 1.31
C VAL A 162 -6.50 23.12 0.28
N GLU A 163 -7.72 23.51 -0.11
CA GLU A 163 -7.93 24.63 -1.04
C GLU A 163 -7.54 25.98 -0.39
N PRO A 164 -7.30 27.04 -1.20
CA PRO A 164 -7.01 28.36 -0.67
C PRO A 164 -8.09 28.92 0.29
N THR A 165 -9.32 28.44 0.18
CA THR A 165 -10.45 28.75 1.08
C THR A 165 -10.34 28.08 2.44
N GLY A 166 -9.42 27.14 2.63
CA GLY A 166 -9.30 26.26 3.80
C GLY A 166 -10.15 24.99 3.75
N ARG A 167 -10.96 24.80 2.69
CA ARG A 167 -11.76 23.59 2.49
C ARG A 167 -10.85 22.41 2.10
N LEU A 168 -11.12 21.24 2.66
CA LEU A 168 -10.53 20.00 2.18
C LEU A 168 -11.29 19.53 0.94
N ARG A 169 -10.55 19.22 -0.12
CA ARG A 169 -11.05 18.59 -1.34
C ARG A 169 -10.52 17.17 -1.40
N ILE A 170 -11.41 16.18 -1.49
CA ILE A 170 -11.06 14.77 -1.59
C ILE A 170 -11.40 14.28 -3.00
N THR A 171 -10.46 13.56 -3.61
CA THR A 171 -10.59 13.05 -5.00
C THR A 171 -10.24 11.57 -5.07
N PRO A 172 -10.91 10.78 -5.93
CA PRO A 172 -10.59 9.38 -6.07
C PRO A 172 -9.16 9.18 -6.61
N HIS A 173 -8.47 8.15 -6.12
CA HIS A 173 -7.17 7.71 -6.64
C HIS A 173 -7.27 7.42 -8.15
N GLN A 174 -8.27 6.65 -8.55
CA GLN A 174 -8.55 6.36 -9.95
C GLN A 174 -9.61 7.32 -10.47
N PRO A 175 -9.27 8.22 -11.43
CA PRO A 175 -10.26 9.10 -12.03
C PRO A 175 -11.36 8.31 -12.74
N PRO A 176 -12.64 8.74 -12.66
CA PRO A 176 -13.74 8.06 -13.35
C PRO A 176 -13.56 7.95 -14.87
N ALA A 177 -12.81 8.87 -15.47
CA ALA A 177 -12.50 8.87 -16.91
C ALA A 177 -11.59 7.73 -17.37
N THR A 178 -10.82 7.14 -16.42
CA THR A 178 -9.86 6.05 -16.67
C THR A 178 -10.07 4.92 -15.68
N PRO A 179 -11.18 4.17 -15.76
CA PRO A 179 -11.52 3.15 -14.78
C PRO A 179 -10.53 1.98 -14.83
N HIS A 180 -10.21 1.42 -13.66
CA HIS A 180 -9.30 0.29 -13.53
C HIS A 180 -9.87 -1.05 -14.03
N GLY A 181 -11.16 -1.13 -14.38
CA GLY A 181 -11.79 -2.31 -14.97
C GLY A 181 -11.99 -3.53 -14.04
N CYS A 182 -11.68 -3.44 -12.75
CA CYS A 182 -11.89 -4.52 -11.79
C CYS A 182 -13.33 -4.51 -11.25
N ALA A 183 -14.11 -5.54 -11.57
CA ALA A 183 -15.49 -5.67 -11.10
C ALA A 183 -15.65 -5.97 -9.59
N ARG A 184 -14.56 -6.21 -8.87
CA ARG A 184 -14.58 -6.55 -7.44
C ARG A 184 -14.31 -5.36 -6.53
N CYS A 185 -13.66 -4.33 -7.06
CA CYS A 185 -13.21 -3.17 -6.31
C CYS A 185 -14.15 -1.97 -6.55
N PRO A 186 -14.27 -1.06 -5.58
CA PRO A 186 -14.95 0.21 -5.79
C PRO A 186 -14.22 1.04 -6.87
N PRO A 187 -14.91 1.97 -7.53
CA PRO A 187 -14.36 2.65 -8.72
C PRO A 187 -13.13 3.53 -8.44
N ASN A 188 -12.94 3.96 -7.19
CA ASN A 188 -11.86 4.86 -6.79
C ASN A 188 -10.48 4.20 -6.72
N LEU A 189 -10.39 2.91 -6.38
CA LEU A 189 -9.10 2.22 -6.19
C LEU A 189 -9.24 0.71 -6.35
N CYS A 190 -8.35 0.11 -7.14
CA CYS A 190 -8.18 -1.34 -7.15
C CYS A 190 -6.92 -1.73 -6.34
N LYS A 191 -7.06 -1.95 -5.03
CA LYS A 191 -5.96 -2.38 -4.16
C LYS A 191 -5.21 -3.61 -4.71
N GLY A 192 -5.91 -4.52 -5.38
CA GLY A 192 -5.28 -5.71 -5.97
C GLY A 192 -4.40 -5.42 -7.19
N ALA A 193 -4.70 -4.41 -8.00
CA ALA A 193 -3.84 -3.98 -9.10
C ALA A 193 -2.56 -3.35 -8.54
N VAL A 194 -2.69 -2.40 -7.63
CA VAL A 194 -1.55 -1.75 -6.97
C VAL A 194 -0.63 -2.78 -6.31
N LEU A 195 -1.19 -3.72 -5.54
CA LEU A 195 -0.37 -4.77 -4.91
C LEU A 195 0.35 -5.64 -5.95
N SER A 196 -0.30 -5.97 -7.07
CA SER A 196 0.34 -6.75 -8.14
C SER A 196 1.54 -6.03 -8.74
N ASP A 197 1.45 -4.72 -8.94
CA ASP A 197 2.54 -3.90 -9.45
C ASP A 197 3.71 -3.89 -8.44
N TRP A 198 3.42 -3.71 -7.16
CA TRP A 198 4.45 -3.73 -6.11
C TRP A 198 5.13 -5.08 -5.94
N LEU A 199 4.40 -6.19 -6.06
CA LEU A 199 4.98 -7.53 -6.04
C LEU A 199 5.83 -7.79 -7.29
N GLY A 200 5.43 -7.22 -8.44
CA GLY A 200 6.16 -7.29 -9.71
C GLY A 200 7.53 -6.58 -9.66
N GLU A 201 7.69 -5.54 -8.85
CA GLU A 201 8.98 -4.84 -8.68
C GLU A 201 10.11 -5.80 -8.28
N GLY A 202 9.84 -6.77 -7.39
CA GLY A 202 10.81 -7.77 -6.97
C GLY A 202 11.28 -8.65 -8.12
N VAL A 203 10.35 -9.14 -8.94
CA VAL A 203 10.65 -9.98 -10.10
C VAL A 203 11.47 -9.21 -11.13
N VAL A 204 11.14 -7.95 -11.40
CA VAL A 204 11.88 -7.11 -12.34
C VAL A 204 13.30 -6.79 -11.85
N ALA A 205 13.44 -6.48 -10.55
CA ALA A 205 14.73 -6.05 -9.99
C ALA A 205 15.71 -7.20 -9.76
N THR A 206 15.24 -8.38 -9.36
CA THR A 206 16.09 -9.48 -8.86
C THR A 206 15.83 -10.83 -9.52
N GLY A 207 14.82 -10.92 -10.40
CA GLY A 207 14.37 -12.20 -10.98
C GLY A 207 13.61 -13.10 -9.99
N SER A 208 13.38 -12.66 -8.74
CA SER A 208 12.71 -13.43 -7.71
C SER A 208 11.53 -12.67 -7.11
N PRO A 209 10.42 -13.37 -6.79
CA PRO A 209 9.31 -12.73 -6.11
C PRO A 209 9.72 -12.26 -4.71
N ARG A 210 9.16 -11.13 -4.30
CA ARG A 210 9.35 -10.52 -3.00
C ARG A 210 8.35 -11.11 -2.00
N ARG A 211 8.78 -11.56 -0.84
CA ARG A 211 7.86 -12.01 0.23
C ARG A 211 7.04 -10.84 0.76
N CYS A 212 5.76 -11.08 1.02
CA CYS A 212 4.82 -10.05 1.43
C CYS A 212 4.03 -10.45 2.68
N ILE A 213 3.84 -9.48 3.58
CA ILE A 213 2.78 -9.48 4.59
C ILE A 213 1.73 -8.47 4.13
N TYR A 214 0.47 -8.87 4.07
CA TYR A 214 -0.66 -7.97 3.86
C TYR A 214 -1.55 -7.97 5.10
N VAL A 215 -1.84 -6.78 5.65
CA VAL A 215 -2.72 -6.58 6.80
C VAL A 215 -3.99 -5.92 6.34
N GLY A 216 -5.16 -6.47 6.69
CA GLY A 216 -6.44 -5.89 6.32
C GLY A 216 -7.61 -6.43 7.14
N ASP A 217 -8.76 -5.76 7.03
CA ASP A 217 -9.99 -6.08 7.74
C ASP A 217 -11.20 -6.24 6.81
N GLY A 218 -11.25 -5.40 5.78
CA GLY A 218 -12.46 -5.10 5.03
C GLY A 218 -12.65 -5.86 3.72
N GLY A 219 -13.80 -5.62 3.13
CA GLY A 219 -14.15 -6.21 1.83
C GLY A 219 -13.31 -5.72 0.68
N GLY A 220 -12.70 -4.51 0.79
CA GLY A 220 -11.76 -3.93 -0.17
C GLY A 220 -10.44 -4.67 -0.26
N ASP A 221 -10.03 -5.33 0.83
CA ASP A 221 -8.79 -6.10 0.93
C ASP A 221 -8.87 -7.49 0.31
N PHE A 222 -10.07 -7.93 -0.07
CA PHE A 222 -10.23 -9.25 -0.69
C PHE A 222 -9.51 -9.34 -2.05
N CYS A 223 -9.53 -8.28 -2.85
CA CYS A 223 -8.86 -8.29 -4.15
C CYS A 223 -7.33 -8.44 -4.02
N PRO A 224 -6.62 -7.65 -3.19
CA PRO A 224 -5.19 -7.86 -2.93
C PRO A 224 -4.90 -9.20 -2.25
N ALA A 225 -5.72 -9.69 -1.32
CA ALA A 225 -5.52 -11.00 -0.70
C ALA A 225 -5.45 -12.14 -1.73
N MET A 226 -6.19 -12.03 -2.84
CA MET A 226 -6.16 -13.01 -3.93
C MET A 226 -4.92 -12.88 -4.84
N ARG A 227 -4.06 -11.90 -4.65
CA ARG A 227 -2.80 -11.72 -5.39
C ARG A 227 -1.61 -12.34 -4.66
N LEU A 228 -1.73 -12.58 -3.38
CA LEU A 228 -0.69 -13.18 -2.56
C LEU A 228 -0.39 -14.62 -2.98
N SER A 229 0.87 -15.02 -2.83
CA SER A 229 1.38 -16.36 -3.08
C SER A 229 1.32 -17.24 -1.83
N GLN A 230 1.75 -18.48 -1.93
CA GLN A 230 1.86 -19.40 -0.80
C GLN A 230 2.98 -19.01 0.19
N ASP A 231 3.97 -18.21 -0.26
CA ASP A 231 5.09 -17.77 0.55
C ASP A 231 4.79 -16.46 1.31
N ASP A 232 3.59 -15.89 1.05
CA ASP A 232 3.13 -14.65 1.67
C ASP A 232 2.25 -14.93 2.90
N THR A 233 2.06 -13.89 3.72
CA THR A 233 1.17 -13.95 4.88
C THR A 233 0.06 -12.91 4.75
N LEU A 234 -1.19 -13.35 4.92
CA LEU A 234 -2.36 -12.51 5.05
C LEU A 234 -2.77 -12.43 6.51
N LEU A 235 -2.69 -11.25 7.10
CA LEU A 235 -3.18 -10.95 8.44
C LEU A 235 -4.59 -10.37 8.33
N ALA A 236 -5.61 -11.17 8.63
CA ALA A 236 -7.01 -10.82 8.48
C ALA A 236 -7.67 -10.61 9.85
N ARG A 237 -8.32 -9.45 10.02
CA ARG A 237 -8.99 -9.07 11.27
C ARG A 237 -10.23 -9.95 11.52
N ARG A 238 -10.46 -10.29 12.81
CA ARG A 238 -11.67 -10.97 13.31
C ARG A 238 -12.81 -9.97 13.55
N ALA A 239 -14.01 -10.52 13.79
CA ALA A 239 -15.18 -9.73 14.17
C ALA A 239 -14.88 -8.76 15.35
N PRO A 240 -15.49 -7.54 15.32
CA PRO A 240 -16.61 -7.13 14.47
C PRO A 240 -16.24 -6.70 13.03
N HIS A 241 -14.96 -6.40 12.74
CA HIS A 241 -14.48 -5.93 11.44
C HIS A 241 -13.83 -7.09 10.67
N ASP A 242 -14.62 -8.09 10.25
CA ASP A 242 -14.13 -9.34 9.66
C ASP A 242 -14.49 -9.50 8.17
N GLY A 243 -14.76 -8.40 7.48
CA GLY A 243 -15.23 -8.42 6.10
C GLY A 243 -14.28 -9.16 5.15
N LEU A 244 -12.97 -8.98 5.31
CA LEU A 244 -11.93 -9.70 4.59
C LEU A 244 -11.97 -11.20 4.93
N LEU A 245 -11.90 -11.53 6.21
CA LEU A 245 -11.83 -12.92 6.69
C LEU A 245 -13.02 -13.76 6.21
N ARG A 246 -14.25 -13.20 6.28
CA ARG A 246 -15.45 -13.86 5.76
C ARG A 246 -15.37 -14.14 4.27
N LYS A 247 -14.91 -13.15 3.45
CA LYS A 247 -14.76 -13.32 2.01
C LYS A 247 -13.67 -14.34 1.66
N VAL A 248 -12.55 -14.32 2.37
CA VAL A 248 -11.46 -15.29 2.19
C VAL A 248 -11.94 -16.70 2.47
N ARG A 249 -12.60 -16.93 3.61
CA ARG A 249 -13.15 -18.24 3.99
C ARG A 249 -14.21 -18.73 2.98
N ALA A 250 -15.12 -17.85 2.58
CA ALA A 250 -16.16 -18.20 1.60
C ALA A 250 -15.61 -18.54 0.22
N SER A 251 -14.50 -17.91 -0.18
CA SER A 251 -13.89 -18.14 -1.49
C SER A 251 -13.14 -19.46 -1.58
N GLY A 252 -12.50 -19.91 -0.49
CA GLY A 252 -11.58 -21.04 -0.46
C GLY A 252 -10.37 -20.92 -1.40
N ARG A 253 -10.03 -19.69 -1.85
CA ARG A 253 -9.03 -19.45 -2.92
C ARG A 253 -7.76 -18.73 -2.45
N ALA A 254 -7.66 -18.36 -1.18
CA ALA A 254 -6.45 -17.75 -0.65
C ALA A 254 -5.30 -18.75 -0.72
N ARG A 255 -4.18 -18.33 -1.33
CA ARG A 255 -2.95 -19.13 -1.41
C ARG A 255 -2.01 -18.82 -0.24
N ALA A 256 -2.01 -17.58 0.21
CA ALA A 256 -1.21 -17.13 1.33
C ALA A 256 -1.60 -17.83 2.64
N ARG A 257 -0.66 -17.91 3.55
CA ARG A 257 -0.95 -18.29 4.93
C ARG A 257 -1.83 -17.23 5.58
N VAL A 258 -3.05 -17.62 5.96
CA VAL A 258 -4.00 -16.72 6.63
C VAL A 258 -3.81 -16.81 8.13
N VAL A 259 -3.48 -15.68 8.77
CA VAL A 259 -3.37 -15.52 10.22
C VAL A 259 -4.45 -14.56 10.67
N GLU A 260 -5.22 -14.99 11.65
CA GLU A 260 -6.32 -14.20 12.20
C GLU A 260 -5.86 -13.41 13.40
N TRP A 261 -6.21 -12.12 13.45
CA TRP A 261 -5.88 -11.25 14.57
C TRP A 261 -7.10 -10.51 15.11
N SER A 262 -6.99 -9.95 16.32
CA SER A 262 -8.10 -9.33 17.02
C SER A 262 -7.68 -8.05 17.74
N GLU A 263 -8.63 -7.12 17.87
CA GLU A 263 -8.47 -5.94 18.72
C GLU A 263 -8.59 -6.27 20.22
N ARG A 264 -9.24 -7.42 20.55
CA ARG A 264 -9.55 -7.79 21.94
C ARG A 264 -8.33 -8.08 22.79
N ASP A 265 -7.22 -8.41 22.15
CA ASP A 265 -5.91 -8.65 22.79
C ASP A 265 -4.95 -7.48 22.56
N ASP A 266 -5.48 -6.29 22.28
CA ASP A 266 -4.72 -5.09 21.95
C ASP A 266 -3.71 -5.29 20.80
N GLY A 267 -4.06 -6.17 19.86
CA GLY A 267 -3.23 -6.50 18.70
C GLY A 267 -2.08 -7.46 18.98
N ALA A 268 -2.04 -8.15 20.12
CA ALA A 268 -1.00 -9.12 20.41
C ALA A 268 -0.98 -10.27 19.39
N SER A 269 -2.14 -10.73 18.93
CA SER A 269 -2.26 -11.73 17.85
C SER A 269 -1.73 -11.21 16.51
N LEU A 270 -1.88 -9.93 16.23
CA LEU A 270 -1.30 -9.28 15.05
C LEU A 270 0.23 -9.33 15.11
N LEU A 271 0.81 -8.87 16.23
CA LEU A 271 2.26 -8.92 16.45
C LEU A 271 2.83 -10.35 16.37
N ALA A 272 2.11 -11.33 16.91
CA ALA A 272 2.50 -12.73 16.81
C ALA A 272 2.59 -13.20 15.36
N GLY A 273 1.62 -12.82 14.52
CA GLY A 273 1.63 -13.13 13.08
C GLY A 273 2.84 -12.54 12.34
N PHE A 274 3.28 -11.34 12.71
CA PHE A 274 4.52 -10.75 12.20
C PHE A 274 5.74 -11.52 12.66
N SER A 275 5.83 -11.84 13.96
CA SER A 275 6.94 -12.61 14.54
C SER A 275 7.10 -13.96 13.86
N GLU A 276 6.01 -14.67 13.58
CA GLU A 276 6.03 -15.95 12.86
C GLU A 276 6.48 -15.81 11.40
N HIS A 277 6.11 -14.72 10.72
CA HIS A 277 6.55 -14.48 9.33
C HIS A 277 8.06 -14.23 9.25
N PHE A 278 8.61 -13.48 10.20
CA PHE A 278 10.04 -13.15 10.24
C PHE A 278 10.91 -14.21 10.92
N ALA A 279 10.30 -15.22 11.55
CA ALA A 279 11.07 -16.33 12.13
C ALA A 279 11.89 -17.05 11.05
N PRO A 280 13.14 -17.48 11.36
CA PRO A 280 13.92 -18.27 10.44
C PRO A 280 13.15 -19.52 10.03
N SER A 281 13.06 -19.79 8.73
CA SER A 281 12.48 -21.04 8.22
C SER A 281 13.26 -22.21 8.84
N ALA A 282 12.59 -23.10 9.54
CA ALA A 282 13.17 -24.34 10.02
C ALA A 282 13.45 -25.30 8.84
N GLN A 283 14.36 -24.89 7.93
CA GLN A 283 14.81 -25.74 6.83
C GLN A 283 16.30 -26.05 7.00
N GLY A 284 16.56 -27.32 7.23
CA GLY A 284 17.82 -27.96 6.91
C GLY A 284 18.84 -28.04 8.02
N THR A 285 18.50 -28.73 9.12
CA THR A 285 19.53 -29.55 9.77
C THR A 285 19.58 -30.88 8.99
N THR A 286 20.21 -30.88 7.82
CA THR A 286 20.70 -32.14 7.26
C THR A 286 21.81 -32.60 8.20
N HIS A 287 21.51 -33.57 9.04
CA HIS A 287 22.51 -34.40 9.66
C HIS A 287 23.36 -35.01 8.53
N VAL A 288 24.58 -34.55 8.42
CA VAL A 288 25.65 -35.31 7.76
C VAL A 288 26.17 -36.24 8.83
N GLU A 289 25.80 -37.53 8.75
CA GLU A 289 26.50 -38.62 9.39
C GLU A 289 27.75 -39.00 8.57
#